data_3f17101c5950e536baf0ddcff2851c21
#
_entry.id   3f17101c5950e536baf0ddcff2851c21
#
_cell.length_a   1.000
_cell.length_b   1.000
_cell.length_c   1.000
_cell.angle_alpha   90.00
_cell.angle_beta   90.00
_cell.angle_gamma   90.00
#
_symmetry.space_group_name_H-M   'P 1'
#
loop_
_entity.id
_entity.type
_entity.pdbx_description
1 polymer ?
#
loop_
_entity_poly.entity_id
_entity_poly.type
_entity_poly.pdbx_seq_one_letter_code
_entity_poly.pdbx_strand_id
1 'polypeptide(L)'
;MVASGTTPSAPSALQIDRREFMRLATTFAAALTVGCDVVWGESIPMKTAVKITCIIRYEIDPYQRDAFKEYAENWGRVVPRCGGHLVGYFLPYEGTNNIAWGLIAFDSLASYEAYKKKLKADPEARNNFAAAEARRFILREERNFVEIVGGTFGVSAVPGAAE
;
A
#
# COMPACT_ATOMS: atom_id res chain seq x y z
N MET A 1 -8.93 -49.31 36.39
CA MET A 1 -7.59 -49.08 35.83
C MET A 1 -7.65 -47.82 35.02
N VAL A 2 -7.11 -46.73 35.58
CA VAL A 2 -7.12 -45.38 34.99
C VAL A 2 -5.72 -45.13 34.43
N ALA A 3 -5.62 -44.91 33.13
CA ALA A 3 -4.35 -44.54 32.49
C ALA A 3 -4.30 -43.02 32.36
N SER A 4 -3.35 -42.41 33.09
CA SER A 4 -3.00 -40.98 33.02
C SER A 4 -2.24 -40.67 31.76
N GLY A 5 -2.77 -39.85 30.88
CA GLY A 5 -2.10 -39.28 29.73
C GLY A 5 -1.39 -37.96 30.08
N THR A 6 -0.07 -37.96 29.98
CA THR A 6 0.79 -36.82 30.20
C THR A 6 0.85 -35.96 28.94
N THR A 7 0.43 -34.70 29.04
CA THR A 7 0.55 -33.68 28.00
C THR A 7 1.99 -33.14 27.98
N PRO A 8 2.65 -33.00 26.82
CA PRO A 8 3.97 -32.32 26.72
C PRO A 8 3.80 -30.79 26.71
N SER A 9 4.60 -30.19 27.59
CA SER A 9 4.78 -28.73 27.73
C SER A 9 5.37 -28.06 26.49
N ALA A 10 4.80 -26.91 26.11
CA ALA A 10 5.30 -26.06 25.04
C ALA A 10 6.63 -25.38 25.42
N PRO A 11 7.55 -25.15 24.48
CA PRO A 11 8.83 -24.49 24.76
C PRO A 11 8.66 -22.99 25.00
N SER A 12 9.35 -22.53 26.03
CA SER A 12 9.45 -21.17 26.55
C SER A 12 9.95 -20.18 25.49
N ALA A 13 9.29 -19.03 25.40
CA ALA A 13 9.71 -17.90 24.57
C ALA A 13 11.07 -17.37 25.00
N LEU A 14 11.99 -17.21 24.03
CA LEU A 14 13.30 -16.60 24.21
C LEU A 14 13.13 -15.12 24.58
N GLN A 15 13.36 -14.81 25.85
CA GLN A 15 13.38 -13.44 26.36
C GLN A 15 14.77 -12.86 26.14
N ILE A 16 14.91 -11.99 25.11
CA ILE A 16 16.15 -11.26 24.88
C ILE A 16 16.21 -10.10 25.87
N ASP A 17 17.20 -10.17 26.78
CA ASP A 17 17.43 -9.19 27.83
C ASP A 17 17.99 -7.88 27.20
N ARG A 18 17.28 -6.76 27.48
CA ARG A 18 17.57 -5.39 27.00
C ARG A 18 18.89 -4.81 27.54
N ARG A 19 19.64 -5.52 28.34
CA ARG A 19 20.85 -5.03 29.01
C ARG A 19 22.17 -5.37 28.32
N GLU A 20 22.17 -6.23 27.31
CA GLU A 20 23.39 -6.58 26.56
C GLU A 20 23.69 -5.71 25.34
N PHE A 21 22.79 -4.80 24.96
CA PHE A 21 22.98 -3.95 23.77
C PHE A 21 23.80 -2.67 24.01
N MET A 22 24.30 -2.45 25.24
CA MET A 22 24.99 -1.21 25.61
C MET A 22 26.46 -1.34 26.02
N ARG A 23 27.19 -2.35 25.52
CA ARG A 23 28.61 -2.50 25.82
C ARG A 23 29.47 -2.86 24.61
N LEU A 24 29.42 -2.03 23.53
CA LEU A 24 30.45 -2.06 22.48
C LEU A 24 30.55 -0.69 21.79
N ALA A 25 30.95 0.29 22.57
CA ALA A 25 31.42 1.56 22.05
C ALA A 25 32.52 2.09 22.96
N THR A 26 33.76 1.67 22.71
CA THR A 26 34.95 2.50 23.00
C THR A 26 36.19 1.84 22.39
N THR A 27 36.98 2.71 21.81
CA THR A 27 38.39 2.59 21.34
C THR A 27 38.56 2.14 19.88
N PHE A 28 38.76 3.16 19.01
CA PHE A 28 40.01 3.30 18.25
C PHE A 28 40.13 4.77 17.74
N ALA A 29 40.99 5.52 18.41
CA ALA A 29 41.52 6.77 17.88
C ALA A 29 42.96 6.46 17.39
N ALA A 30 43.25 6.78 16.13
CA ALA A 30 44.55 7.30 15.68
C ALA A 30 44.59 7.42 14.14
N ALA A 31 44.58 8.63 13.68
CA ALA A 31 45.36 9.27 12.63
C ALA A 31 45.79 8.46 11.39
N LEU A 32 45.32 8.95 10.22
CA LEU A 32 46.20 9.22 9.07
C LEU A 32 45.41 10.11 8.08
N THR A 33 45.84 11.39 7.99
CA THR A 33 45.39 12.35 6.97
C THR A 33 46.00 11.95 5.64
N VAL A 34 45.19 11.38 4.78
CA VAL A 34 45.41 11.37 3.34
C VAL A 34 44.16 11.97 2.72
N GLY A 35 44.34 13.12 2.04
CA GLY A 35 43.28 13.80 1.34
C GLY A 35 42.66 12.88 0.31
N CYS A 36 41.44 12.46 0.57
CA CYS A 36 40.51 11.98 -0.43
C CYS A 36 39.40 13.02 -0.51
N ASP A 37 39.30 13.67 -1.65
CA ASP A 37 38.13 14.42 -2.05
C ASP A 37 36.92 13.52 -1.85
N VAL A 38 36.17 13.77 -0.76
CA VAL A 38 34.88 13.15 -0.54
C VAL A 38 33.96 13.75 -1.59
N VAL A 39 33.88 13.09 -2.74
CA VAL A 39 32.77 13.26 -3.66
C VAL A 39 31.52 12.95 -2.82
N TRP A 40 30.80 14.00 -2.50
CA TRP A 40 29.45 13.89 -1.93
C TRP A 40 28.62 13.16 -2.98
N GLY A 41 28.58 11.82 -2.86
CA GLY A 41 27.70 11.01 -3.67
C GLY A 41 26.29 11.56 -3.50
N GLU A 42 25.70 12.03 -4.61
CA GLU A 42 24.29 12.31 -4.69
C GLU A 42 23.55 11.16 -4.01
N SER A 43 22.84 11.48 -2.95
CA SER A 43 21.94 10.54 -2.28
C SER A 43 20.95 10.10 -3.34
N ILE A 44 21.16 8.90 -3.90
CA ILE A 44 20.16 8.26 -4.75
C ILE A 44 18.89 8.27 -3.93
N PRO A 45 17.81 8.94 -4.38
CA PRO A 45 16.57 8.95 -3.62
C PRO A 45 16.18 7.49 -3.42
N MET A 46 16.27 7.04 -2.18
CA MET A 46 15.82 5.70 -1.82
C MET A 46 14.34 5.66 -2.22
N LYS A 47 14.07 5.00 -3.34
CA LYS A 47 12.71 4.76 -3.82
C LYS A 47 11.99 4.11 -2.66
N THR A 48 11.16 4.87 -1.97
CA THR A 48 10.44 4.42 -0.79
C THR A 48 9.72 3.14 -1.18
N ALA A 49 10.10 2.03 -0.55
CA ALA A 49 9.55 0.74 -0.91
C ALA A 49 8.10 0.71 -0.46
N VAL A 50 7.19 0.62 -1.41
CA VAL A 50 5.78 0.38 -1.15
C VAL A 50 5.65 -0.88 -0.30
N LYS A 51 4.96 -0.81 0.85
CA LYS A 51 4.86 -1.92 1.80
C LYS A 51 3.47 -2.52 1.90
N ILE A 52 2.45 -1.70 1.71
CA ILE A 52 1.06 -2.12 1.86
C ILE A 52 0.24 -1.72 0.65
N THR A 53 -0.78 -2.49 0.34
CA THR A 53 -1.76 -2.19 -0.68
C THR A 53 -3.16 -2.20 -0.09
N CYS A 54 -3.90 -1.11 -0.29
CA CYS A 54 -5.33 -1.06 -0.05
C CYS A 54 -6.03 -1.69 -1.24
N ILE A 55 -6.68 -2.82 -1.01
CA ILE A 55 -7.54 -3.49 -1.99
C ILE A 55 -8.97 -3.10 -1.66
N ILE A 56 -9.64 -2.50 -2.62
CA ILE A 56 -11.03 -2.08 -2.51
C ILE A 56 -11.86 -2.96 -3.44
N ARG A 57 -12.78 -3.71 -2.85
CA ARG A 57 -13.78 -4.47 -3.59
C ARG A 57 -15.05 -3.65 -3.66
N TYR A 58 -15.53 -3.39 -4.86
CA TYR A 58 -16.79 -2.71 -5.12
C TYR A 58 -17.81 -3.70 -5.65
N GLU A 59 -19.00 -3.66 -5.07
CA GLU A 59 -20.20 -4.20 -5.70
C GLU A 59 -20.90 -3.04 -6.38
N ILE A 60 -20.98 -3.10 -7.72
CA ILE A 60 -21.53 -2.02 -8.54
C ILE A 60 -22.86 -2.43 -9.15
N ASP A 61 -23.68 -1.45 -9.49
CA ASP A 61 -24.87 -1.66 -10.31
C ASP A 61 -24.41 -2.08 -11.72
N PRO A 62 -24.76 -3.30 -12.20
CA PRO A 62 -24.31 -3.79 -13.49
C PRO A 62 -24.86 -2.96 -14.66
N TYR A 63 -25.95 -2.23 -14.45
CA TYR A 63 -26.55 -1.34 -15.46
C TYR A 63 -25.88 0.05 -15.50
N GLN A 64 -25.02 0.35 -14.54
CA GLN A 64 -24.29 1.61 -14.45
C GLN A 64 -22.76 1.43 -14.52
N ARG A 65 -22.32 0.40 -15.26
CA ARG A 65 -20.90 0.08 -15.42
C ARG A 65 -20.07 1.26 -15.94
N ASP A 66 -20.63 2.02 -16.89
CA ASP A 66 -19.94 3.18 -17.48
C ASP A 66 -19.83 4.34 -16.48
N ALA A 67 -20.81 4.51 -15.58
CA ALA A 67 -20.71 5.46 -14.49
C ALA A 67 -19.56 5.13 -13.51
N PHE A 68 -19.36 3.85 -13.23
CA PHE A 68 -18.24 3.43 -12.41
C PHE A 68 -16.90 3.59 -13.16
N LYS A 69 -16.89 3.37 -14.48
CA LYS A 69 -15.70 3.60 -15.31
C LYS A 69 -15.25 5.06 -15.23
N GLU A 70 -16.16 6.02 -15.44
CA GLU A 70 -15.90 7.45 -15.29
C GLU A 70 -15.37 7.80 -13.89
N TYR A 71 -16.00 7.26 -12.85
CA TYR A 71 -15.56 7.40 -11.47
C TYR A 71 -14.13 6.91 -11.26
N ALA A 72 -13.77 5.75 -11.81
CA ALA A 72 -12.44 5.16 -11.72
C ALA A 72 -11.40 5.99 -12.48
N GLU A 73 -11.71 6.51 -13.66
CA GLU A 73 -10.85 7.37 -14.46
C GLU A 73 -10.52 8.67 -13.72
N ASN A 74 -11.50 9.27 -13.02
CA ASN A 74 -11.27 10.43 -12.18
C ASN A 74 -10.27 10.12 -11.05
N TRP A 75 -10.37 8.95 -10.42
CA TRP A 75 -9.40 8.51 -9.42
C TRP A 75 -8.00 8.31 -9.99
N GLY A 76 -7.87 8.00 -11.27
CA GLY A 76 -6.58 7.94 -11.97
C GLY A 76 -5.76 9.21 -11.83
N ARG A 77 -6.40 10.37 -11.79
CA ARG A 77 -5.77 11.69 -11.60
C ARG A 77 -5.63 12.08 -10.13
N VAL A 78 -6.65 11.80 -9.33
CA VAL A 78 -6.73 12.26 -7.94
C VAL A 78 -5.81 11.48 -7.01
N VAL A 79 -5.75 10.15 -7.15
CA VAL A 79 -5.00 9.28 -6.24
C VAL A 79 -3.50 9.63 -6.23
N PRO A 80 -2.79 9.75 -7.37
CA PRO A 80 -1.37 10.11 -7.36
C PRO A 80 -1.14 11.51 -6.80
N ARG A 81 -1.97 12.47 -7.15
CA ARG A 81 -1.88 13.86 -6.67
C ARG A 81 -2.03 13.95 -5.13
N CYS A 82 -2.83 13.08 -4.55
CA CYS A 82 -3.02 13.01 -3.11
C CYS A 82 -1.94 12.17 -2.38
N GLY A 83 -1.05 11.49 -3.12
CA GLY A 83 0.07 10.74 -2.56
C GLY A 83 -0.19 9.25 -2.38
N GLY A 84 -1.18 8.68 -3.09
CA GLY A 84 -1.35 7.25 -3.26
C GLY A 84 -0.62 6.74 -4.50
N HIS A 85 -0.09 5.54 -4.46
CA HIS A 85 0.49 4.87 -5.63
C HIS A 85 -0.61 4.01 -6.27
N LEU A 86 -1.30 4.57 -7.28
CA LEU A 86 -2.37 3.85 -7.94
C LEU A 86 -1.80 2.66 -8.72
N VAL A 87 -2.22 1.45 -8.35
CA VAL A 87 -1.95 0.23 -9.11
C VAL A 87 -2.95 0.10 -10.25
N GLY A 88 -4.22 0.35 -9.99
CA GLY A 88 -5.27 0.38 -11.01
C GLY A 88 -6.68 0.21 -10.46
N TYR A 89 -7.63 0.51 -11.34
CA TYR A 89 -9.03 0.10 -11.19
C TYR A 89 -9.35 -0.96 -12.25
N PHE A 90 -10.14 -1.95 -11.85
CA PHE A 90 -10.45 -3.11 -12.68
C PHE A 90 -11.96 -3.31 -12.72
N LEU A 91 -12.49 -3.40 -13.92
CA LEU A 91 -13.90 -3.72 -14.17
C LEU A 91 -14.06 -5.22 -14.47
N PRO A 92 -15.24 -5.78 -14.23
CA PRO A 92 -15.53 -7.15 -14.66
C PRO A 92 -15.29 -7.31 -16.16
N TYR A 93 -14.56 -8.33 -16.57
CA TYR A 93 -14.36 -8.70 -17.97
C TYR A 93 -15.05 -10.02 -18.28
N GLU A 94 -14.79 -11.04 -17.45
CA GLU A 94 -15.41 -12.35 -17.50
C GLU A 94 -15.73 -12.83 -16.07
N GLY A 95 -16.79 -13.59 -15.89
CA GLY A 95 -17.27 -14.07 -14.59
C GLY A 95 -18.37 -13.19 -14.01
N THR A 96 -18.16 -12.53 -12.87
CA THR A 96 -19.17 -11.65 -12.27
C THR A 96 -19.32 -10.37 -13.09
N ASN A 97 -20.55 -9.85 -13.18
CA ASN A 97 -20.83 -8.62 -13.93
C ASN A 97 -20.89 -7.36 -13.06
N ASN A 98 -20.80 -7.52 -11.75
CA ASN A 98 -21.02 -6.45 -10.78
C ASN A 98 -19.88 -6.26 -9.77
N ILE A 99 -18.76 -6.97 -9.91
CA ILE A 99 -17.60 -6.83 -9.02
C ILE A 99 -16.49 -6.08 -9.73
N ALA A 100 -16.11 -4.94 -9.17
CA ALA A 100 -14.96 -4.14 -9.60
C ALA A 100 -13.93 -4.02 -8.47
N TRP A 101 -12.71 -3.65 -8.82
CA TRP A 101 -11.61 -3.56 -7.87
C TRP A 101 -10.85 -2.24 -8.04
N GLY A 102 -10.39 -1.68 -6.92
CA GLY A 102 -9.42 -0.59 -6.89
C GLY A 102 -8.23 -1.01 -6.03
N LEU A 103 -7.02 -0.85 -6.54
CA LEU A 103 -5.80 -1.18 -5.83
C LEU A 103 -4.93 0.07 -5.73
N ILE A 104 -4.61 0.47 -4.50
CA ILE A 104 -3.80 1.65 -4.21
C ILE A 104 -2.71 1.25 -3.20
N ALA A 105 -1.48 1.42 -3.58
CA ALA A 105 -0.35 1.06 -2.73
C ALA A 105 0.18 2.27 -1.95
N PHE A 106 0.76 2.01 -0.77
CA PHE A 106 1.30 3.00 0.14
C PHE A 106 2.60 2.51 0.79
N ASP A 107 3.46 3.44 1.17
CA ASP A 107 4.71 3.13 1.87
C ASP A 107 4.46 2.68 3.32
N SER A 108 3.36 3.16 3.93
CA SER A 108 2.97 2.86 5.30
C SER A 108 1.50 3.24 5.58
N LEU A 109 0.97 2.82 6.72
CA LEU A 109 -0.33 3.30 7.20
C LEU A 109 -0.33 4.81 7.48
N ALA A 110 0.80 5.39 7.89
CA ALA A 110 0.92 6.82 8.09
C ALA A 110 0.78 7.60 6.76
N SER A 111 1.36 7.10 5.66
CA SER A 111 1.18 7.70 4.32
C SER A 111 -0.27 7.58 3.84
N TYR A 112 -0.96 6.47 4.14
CA TYR A 112 -2.40 6.34 3.88
C TYR A 112 -3.24 7.35 4.67
N GLU A 113 -2.92 7.59 5.95
CA GLU A 113 -3.61 8.61 6.76
C GLU A 113 -3.42 10.02 6.18
N ALA A 114 -2.20 10.35 5.75
CA ALA A 114 -1.91 11.62 5.07
C ALA A 114 -2.68 11.75 3.75
N TYR A 115 -2.74 10.68 2.97
CA TYR A 115 -3.53 10.58 1.74
C TYR A 115 -5.02 10.86 2.00
N LYS A 116 -5.63 10.25 3.02
CA LYS A 116 -7.04 10.50 3.37
C LYS A 116 -7.31 11.98 3.71
N LYS A 117 -6.38 12.64 4.41
CA LYS A 117 -6.51 14.07 4.72
C LYS A 117 -6.51 14.93 3.46
N LYS A 118 -5.62 14.62 2.50
CA LYS A 118 -5.55 15.31 1.20
C LYS A 118 -6.81 15.07 0.37
N LEU A 119 -7.32 13.84 0.32
CA LEU A 119 -8.57 13.53 -0.39
C LEU A 119 -9.77 14.36 0.11
N LYS A 120 -9.91 14.51 1.43
CA LYS A 120 -11.00 15.32 2.02
C LYS A 120 -10.91 16.80 1.63
N ALA A 121 -9.70 17.31 1.39
CA ALA A 121 -9.45 18.70 0.98
C ALA A 121 -9.56 18.89 -0.54
N ASP A 122 -9.35 17.85 -1.33
CA ASP A 122 -9.34 17.93 -2.81
C ASP A 122 -10.75 18.10 -3.38
N PRO A 123 -11.00 19.15 -4.18
CA PRO A 123 -12.34 19.42 -4.73
C PRO A 123 -12.81 18.35 -5.72
N GLU A 124 -11.90 17.83 -6.57
CA GLU A 124 -12.22 16.80 -7.56
C GLU A 124 -12.58 15.48 -6.87
N ALA A 125 -11.86 15.11 -5.80
CA ALA A 125 -12.20 13.96 -4.98
C ALA A 125 -13.60 14.07 -4.38
N ARG A 126 -13.93 15.24 -3.79
CA ARG A 126 -15.26 15.47 -3.22
C ARG A 126 -16.37 15.38 -4.26
N ASN A 127 -16.15 15.98 -5.43
CA ASN A 127 -17.11 15.93 -6.52
C ASN A 127 -17.33 14.50 -7.02
N ASN A 128 -16.25 13.71 -7.12
CA ASN A 128 -16.32 12.33 -7.54
C ASN A 128 -17.10 11.46 -6.55
N PHE A 129 -16.88 11.64 -5.24
CA PHE A 129 -17.69 11.00 -4.20
C PHE A 129 -19.15 11.40 -4.27
N ALA A 130 -19.43 12.71 -4.36
CA ALA A 130 -20.80 13.22 -4.44
C ALA A 130 -21.56 12.67 -5.66
N ALA A 131 -20.89 12.53 -6.81
CA ALA A 131 -21.45 11.92 -8.01
C ALA A 131 -21.80 10.44 -7.79
N ALA A 132 -20.93 9.69 -7.10
CA ALA A 132 -21.19 8.30 -6.77
C ALA A 132 -22.38 8.14 -5.81
N GLU A 133 -22.47 8.99 -4.78
CA GLU A 133 -23.59 9.00 -3.83
C GLU A 133 -24.91 9.35 -4.52
N ALA A 134 -24.94 10.38 -5.37
CA ALA A 134 -26.14 10.82 -6.09
C ALA A 134 -26.65 9.75 -7.07
N ARG A 135 -25.75 9.11 -7.80
CA ARG A 135 -26.09 8.12 -8.83
C ARG A 135 -26.27 6.70 -8.29
N ARG A 136 -25.77 6.43 -7.09
CA ARG A 136 -25.89 5.14 -6.37
C ARG A 136 -25.42 3.91 -7.17
N PHE A 137 -24.42 4.07 -8.02
CA PHE A 137 -23.88 2.94 -8.79
C PHE A 137 -22.91 2.06 -7.98
N ILE A 138 -22.46 2.50 -6.81
CA ILE A 138 -21.73 1.68 -5.85
C ILE A 138 -22.72 1.19 -4.79
N LEU A 139 -22.98 -0.11 -4.78
CA LEU A 139 -23.92 -0.74 -3.86
C LEU A 139 -23.27 -1.12 -2.54
N ARG A 140 -22.00 -1.54 -2.62
CA ARG A 140 -21.18 -1.93 -1.46
C ARG A 140 -19.71 -1.69 -1.74
N GLU A 141 -19.00 -1.31 -0.70
CA GLU A 141 -17.54 -1.15 -0.74
C GLU A 141 -16.91 -1.87 0.46
N GLU A 142 -15.88 -2.68 0.19
CA GLU A 142 -15.09 -3.37 1.20
C GLU A 142 -13.62 -3.00 0.99
N ARG A 143 -12.92 -2.63 2.08
CA ARG A 143 -11.50 -2.26 2.04
C ARG A 143 -10.67 -3.20 2.90
N ASN A 144 -9.62 -3.72 2.31
CA ASN A 144 -8.64 -4.55 2.99
C ASN A 144 -7.24 -4.02 2.75
N PHE A 145 -6.39 -4.10 3.78
CA PHE A 145 -4.97 -3.81 3.65
C PHE A 145 -4.19 -5.12 3.63
N VAL A 146 -3.32 -5.25 2.65
CA VAL A 146 -2.47 -6.43 2.46
C VAL A 146 -1.02 -5.99 2.41
N GLU A 147 -0.11 -6.86 2.87
CA GLU A 147 1.31 -6.69 2.74
C GLU A 147 1.79 -7.17 1.36
N ILE A 148 2.75 -6.45 0.80
CA ILE A 148 3.34 -6.83 -0.50
C ILE A 148 4.42 -7.88 -0.25
N VAL A 149 4.30 -9.01 -0.92
CA VAL A 149 5.37 -10.03 -0.94
C VAL A 149 6.51 -9.55 -1.84
N GLY A 150 7.71 -9.39 -1.28
CA GLY A 150 8.86 -8.88 -1.99
C GLY A 150 9.15 -9.67 -3.28
N GLY A 151 9.47 -8.97 -4.35
CA GLY A 151 9.78 -9.58 -5.65
C GLY A 151 8.57 -10.01 -6.49
N THR A 152 7.33 -9.85 -5.98
CA THR A 152 6.10 -10.23 -6.72
C THR A 152 5.30 -9.03 -7.20
N PHE A 153 5.66 -7.81 -6.77
CA PHE A 153 4.97 -6.58 -7.14
C PHE A 153 5.69 -5.89 -8.31
N GLY A 154 5.06 -5.90 -9.45
CA GLY A 154 5.52 -5.18 -10.62
C GLY A 154 4.64 -5.48 -11.82
N VAL A 155 3.94 -4.45 -12.29
CA VAL A 155 3.32 -4.47 -13.62
C VAL A 155 4.21 -3.63 -14.50
N SER A 156 4.94 -4.27 -15.42
CA SER A 156 5.60 -3.52 -16.49
C SER A 156 4.49 -2.88 -17.32
N ALA A 157 4.43 -1.56 -17.35
CA ALA A 157 3.56 -0.87 -18.29
C ALA A 157 3.93 -1.37 -19.70
N VAL A 158 2.96 -1.95 -20.39
CA VAL A 158 3.13 -2.28 -21.80
C VAL A 158 3.18 -0.94 -22.53
N PRO A 159 4.32 -0.54 -23.15
CA PRO A 159 4.36 0.67 -23.95
C PRO A 159 3.48 0.44 -25.19
N GLY A 160 2.36 1.16 -25.30
CA GLY A 160 1.59 1.18 -26.54
C GLY A 160 0.10 0.88 -26.47
N ALA A 161 -0.56 0.97 -25.32
CA ALA A 161 -2.04 0.99 -25.29
C ALA A 161 -2.53 2.44 -25.25
N ALA A 162 -2.21 3.21 -26.28
CA ALA A 162 -2.89 4.44 -26.67
C ALA A 162 -3.59 4.18 -27.99
N GLU A 163 -4.85 3.70 -27.93
CA GLU A 163 -5.86 3.82 -28.97
C GLU A 163 -7.21 4.06 -28.30
#